data_27f5867efaa3ffd9823d85df139c9182
#
_entry.id   27f5867efaa3ffd9823d85df139c9182
#
_cell.length_a   1.000
_cell.length_b   1.000
_cell.length_c   1.000
_cell.angle_alpha   90.00
_cell.angle_beta   90.00
_cell.angle_gamma   90.00
#
_symmetry.space_group_name_H-M   'P 1'
#
loop_
_entity.id
_entity.type
_entity.pdbx_description
1 polymer ?
#
loop_
_entity_poly.entity_id
_entity_poly.type
_entity_poly.pdbx_seq_one_letter_code
_entity_poly.pdbx_strand_id
1 'polypeptide(L)'
;TQDMDSFYNALPFILTNSQQTAIEDCIRDMQKEQPMNRLVQGDVGSGKTAVAAGAAYFVYENGCQSALMAPTEILAEQHYETLKGFLEPLGVKVALLTGSMTAKQKKLVKEGLENGEYAVAVGTHALVQQTTKFKKLALVITDEQHRFGVEQRAALASKGENPHKLVMSATPIPRTLALMIYGDLDISVLKELPKGRQPVETYAVTGKLRERAFNYVKKYLDEGRQGYIAVSYTHLTLPT
;
A
#
# COMPACT_ATOMS: atom_id res chain seq x y z
N THR A 1 -18.32 1.89 20.19
CA THR A 1 -17.19 0.97 19.86
C THR A 1 -17.65 0.14 18.69
N GLN A 2 -17.17 0.48 17.52
CA GLN A 2 -17.40 -0.30 16.32
C GLN A 2 -16.63 -1.61 16.43
N ASP A 3 -17.30 -2.69 16.06
CA ASP A 3 -16.81 -4.05 16.25
C ASP A 3 -15.75 -4.39 15.19
N MET A 4 -14.48 -4.10 15.51
CA MET A 4 -13.33 -4.55 14.71
C MET A 4 -13.05 -6.05 14.86
N ASP A 5 -13.70 -6.74 15.79
CA ASP A 5 -13.50 -8.17 16.02
C ASP A 5 -13.93 -8.99 14.79
N SER A 6 -14.98 -8.56 14.09
CA SER A 6 -15.39 -9.18 12.82
C SER A 6 -14.27 -9.12 11.78
N PHE A 7 -13.58 -7.99 11.65
CA PHE A 7 -12.44 -7.86 10.75
C PHE A 7 -11.28 -8.77 11.15
N TYR A 8 -10.89 -8.74 12.44
CA TYR A 8 -9.77 -9.56 12.92
C TYR A 8 -10.03 -11.06 12.75
N ASN A 9 -11.26 -11.50 12.99
CA ASN A 9 -11.65 -12.91 12.86
C ASN A 9 -11.78 -13.38 11.40
N ALA A 10 -12.02 -12.48 10.45
CA ALA A 10 -12.14 -12.80 9.03
C ALA A 10 -10.79 -12.94 8.31
N LEU A 11 -9.69 -12.45 8.91
CA LEU A 11 -8.38 -12.55 8.31
C LEU A 11 -7.89 -14.01 8.26
N PRO A 12 -7.25 -14.44 7.17
CA PRO A 12 -6.72 -15.82 7.03
C PRO A 12 -5.43 -16.05 7.85
N PHE A 13 -5.00 -15.09 8.64
CA PHE A 13 -3.80 -15.13 9.48
C PHE A 13 -4.00 -14.28 10.74
N ILE A 14 -3.13 -14.51 11.72
CA ILE A 14 -3.10 -13.69 12.95
C ILE A 14 -2.21 -12.48 12.68
N LEU A 15 -2.72 -11.28 12.96
CA LEU A 15 -1.95 -10.05 12.89
C LEU A 15 -0.77 -10.08 13.88
N THR A 16 0.34 -9.47 13.48
CA THR A 16 1.43 -9.18 14.41
C THR A 16 1.02 -8.04 15.36
N ASN A 17 1.72 -7.91 16.47
CA ASN A 17 1.44 -6.85 17.44
C ASN A 17 1.58 -5.46 16.81
N SER A 18 2.61 -5.26 15.96
CA SER A 18 2.81 -3.97 15.29
C SER A 18 1.73 -3.67 14.25
N GLN A 19 1.21 -4.69 13.55
CA GLN A 19 0.07 -4.50 12.63
C GLN A 19 -1.20 -4.10 13.38
N GLN A 20 -1.51 -4.80 14.46
CA GLN A 20 -2.67 -4.48 15.30
C GLN A 20 -2.56 -3.08 15.89
N THR A 21 -1.42 -2.74 16.48
CA THR A 21 -1.15 -1.38 17.00
C THR A 21 -1.30 -0.31 15.91
N ALA A 22 -0.81 -0.57 14.69
CA ALA A 22 -0.95 0.38 13.58
C ALA A 22 -2.41 0.59 13.16
N ILE A 23 -3.24 -0.46 13.17
CA ILE A 23 -4.68 -0.35 12.91
C ILE A 23 -5.35 0.48 14.02
N GLU A 24 -5.06 0.18 15.28
CA GLU A 24 -5.59 0.92 16.44
C GLU A 24 -5.17 2.40 16.41
N ASP A 25 -3.93 2.68 16.01
CA ASP A 25 -3.43 4.04 15.79
C ASP A 25 -4.24 4.77 14.71
N CYS A 26 -4.49 4.13 13.57
CA CYS A 26 -5.32 4.70 12.51
C CYS A 26 -6.73 5.01 13.00
N ILE A 27 -7.36 4.07 13.70
CA ILE A 27 -8.72 4.24 14.24
C ILE A 27 -8.78 5.40 15.22
N ARG A 28 -7.83 5.47 16.15
CA ARG A 28 -7.74 6.55 17.13
C ARG A 28 -7.56 7.92 16.45
N ASP A 29 -6.75 7.99 15.39
CA ASP A 29 -6.56 9.24 14.66
C ASP A 29 -7.81 9.63 13.86
N MET A 30 -8.50 8.67 13.25
CA MET A 30 -9.74 8.92 12.51
C MET A 30 -10.91 9.35 13.40
N GLN A 31 -10.82 9.14 14.71
CA GLN A 31 -11.82 9.58 15.70
C GLN A 31 -11.57 11.00 16.23
N LYS A 32 -10.43 11.63 15.88
CA LYS A 32 -10.11 13.01 16.25
C LYS A 32 -10.88 14.01 15.37
N GLU A 33 -10.96 15.24 15.84
CA GLU A 33 -11.55 16.37 15.06
C GLU A 33 -10.73 16.69 13.81
N GLN A 34 -9.40 16.48 13.87
CA GLN A 34 -8.52 16.71 12.73
C GLN A 34 -8.36 15.43 11.91
N PRO A 35 -8.32 15.52 10.58
CA PRO A 35 -8.10 14.39 9.73
C PRO A 35 -6.78 13.68 10.02
N MET A 36 -6.81 12.36 10.06
CA MET A 36 -5.60 11.56 10.15
C MET A 36 -4.63 11.89 9.01
N ASN A 37 -3.36 12.05 9.34
CA ASN A 37 -2.26 12.06 8.39
C ASN A 37 -1.15 11.14 8.93
N ARG A 38 -1.14 9.87 8.48
CA ARG A 38 -0.29 8.83 9.05
C ARG A 38 0.51 8.09 7.99
N LEU A 39 1.77 7.81 8.31
CA LEU A 39 2.65 6.92 7.56
C LEU A 39 2.75 5.56 8.25
N VAL A 40 2.42 4.49 7.53
CA VAL A 40 2.72 3.12 7.93
C VAL A 40 3.97 2.67 7.18
N GLN A 41 5.03 2.47 7.94
CA GLN A 41 6.34 2.08 7.43
C GLN A 41 6.63 0.63 7.78
N GLY A 42 7.10 -0.14 6.82
CA GLY A 42 7.48 -1.53 7.03
C GLY A 42 8.04 -2.15 5.76
N ASP A 43 8.89 -3.15 5.91
CA ASP A 43 9.51 -3.88 4.80
C ASP A 43 8.48 -4.47 3.84
N VAL A 44 8.93 -4.84 2.64
CA VAL A 44 8.11 -5.62 1.69
C VAL A 44 7.69 -6.92 2.37
N GLY A 45 6.38 -7.21 2.36
CA GLY A 45 5.81 -8.38 3.02
C GLY A 45 5.57 -8.20 4.54
N SER A 46 5.77 -7.02 5.12
CA SER A 46 5.42 -6.73 6.53
C SER A 46 3.91 -6.65 6.79
N GLY A 47 3.09 -6.74 5.74
CA GLY A 47 1.63 -6.72 5.87
C GLY A 47 1.02 -5.32 6.00
N LYS A 48 1.62 -4.29 5.41
CA LYS A 48 1.05 -2.93 5.35
C LYS A 48 -0.37 -2.91 4.77
N THR A 49 -0.64 -3.78 3.79
CA THR A 49 -1.98 -3.89 3.17
C THR A 49 -3.03 -4.37 4.16
N ALA A 50 -2.67 -5.21 5.14
CA ALA A 50 -3.61 -5.60 6.21
C ALA A 50 -3.98 -4.41 7.11
N VAL A 51 -3.04 -3.50 7.37
CA VAL A 51 -3.32 -2.25 8.10
C VAL A 51 -4.25 -1.35 7.29
N ALA A 52 -3.99 -1.21 5.99
CA ALA A 52 -4.87 -0.47 5.09
C ALA A 52 -6.29 -1.06 5.04
N ALA A 53 -6.41 -2.40 5.01
CA ALA A 53 -7.69 -3.09 5.05
C ALA A 53 -8.45 -2.82 6.36
N GLY A 54 -7.79 -2.86 7.51
CA GLY A 54 -8.39 -2.55 8.81
C GLY A 54 -8.89 -1.11 8.88
N ALA A 55 -8.11 -0.15 8.40
CA ALA A 55 -8.52 1.25 8.32
C ALA A 55 -9.72 1.44 7.37
N ALA A 56 -9.71 0.79 6.20
CA ALA A 56 -10.81 0.84 5.24
C ALA A 56 -12.09 0.19 5.77
N TYR A 57 -11.97 -0.91 6.51
CA TYR A 57 -13.11 -1.54 7.17
C TYR A 57 -13.74 -0.62 8.21
N PHE A 58 -12.95 0.03 9.04
CA PHE A 58 -13.45 1.02 10.00
C PHE A 58 -14.21 2.15 9.31
N VAL A 59 -13.70 2.65 8.18
CA VAL A 59 -14.37 3.70 7.37
C VAL A 59 -15.69 3.20 6.79
N TYR A 60 -15.73 1.96 6.31
CA TYR A 60 -16.94 1.32 5.81
C TYR A 60 -18.04 1.20 6.89
N GLU A 61 -17.66 0.75 8.09
CA GLU A 61 -18.59 0.65 9.25
C GLU A 61 -19.18 2.03 9.63
N ASN A 62 -18.51 3.14 9.23
CA ASN A 62 -19.01 4.50 9.39
C ASN A 62 -19.81 5.01 8.16
N GLY A 63 -20.15 4.12 7.22
CA GLY A 63 -20.92 4.47 6.02
C GLY A 63 -20.17 5.33 5.02
N CYS A 64 -18.84 5.27 5.01
CA CYS A 64 -17.97 6.05 4.13
C CYS A 64 -17.14 5.16 3.20
N GLN A 65 -16.50 5.79 2.23
CA GLN A 65 -15.68 5.12 1.22
C GLN A 65 -14.20 5.38 1.43
N SER A 66 -13.38 4.44 0.96
CA SER A 66 -11.92 4.54 0.94
C SER A 66 -11.39 4.38 -0.49
N ALA A 67 -10.27 5.03 -0.78
CA ALA A 67 -9.56 4.86 -2.05
C ALA A 67 -8.08 4.55 -1.81
N LEU A 68 -7.56 3.49 -2.44
CA LEU A 68 -6.16 3.13 -2.44
C LEU A 68 -5.57 3.35 -3.83
N MET A 69 -4.58 4.24 -3.92
CA MET A 69 -3.85 4.53 -5.14
C MET A 69 -2.49 3.83 -5.14
N ALA A 70 -2.24 3.03 -6.19
CA ALA A 70 -0.98 2.34 -6.43
C ALA A 70 -0.24 2.96 -7.63
N PRO A 71 1.11 2.91 -7.65
CA PRO A 71 1.90 3.56 -8.71
C PRO A 71 1.82 2.88 -10.07
N THR A 72 1.49 1.58 -10.10
CA THR A 72 1.38 0.79 -11.32
C THR A 72 0.11 -0.05 -11.32
N GLU A 73 -0.35 -0.47 -12.50
CA GLU A 73 -1.52 -1.34 -12.63
C GLU A 73 -1.30 -2.70 -11.97
N ILE A 74 -0.09 -3.26 -12.08
CA ILE A 74 0.26 -4.54 -11.44
C ILE A 74 0.12 -4.44 -9.92
N LEU A 75 0.61 -3.37 -9.31
CA LEU A 75 0.47 -3.15 -7.86
C LEU A 75 -0.98 -2.87 -7.47
N ALA A 76 -1.73 -2.14 -8.29
CA ALA A 76 -3.16 -1.93 -8.07
C ALA A 76 -3.93 -3.25 -8.09
N GLU A 77 -3.67 -4.13 -9.03
CA GLU A 77 -4.26 -5.46 -9.12
C GLU A 77 -3.91 -6.32 -7.90
N GLN A 78 -2.65 -6.33 -7.47
CA GLN A 78 -2.22 -7.04 -6.27
C GLN A 78 -2.93 -6.53 -5.00
N HIS A 79 -3.02 -5.23 -4.82
CA HIS A 79 -3.76 -4.64 -3.70
C HIS A 79 -5.25 -4.94 -3.78
N TYR A 80 -5.82 -4.88 -4.99
CA TYR A 80 -7.24 -5.21 -5.21
C TYR A 80 -7.55 -6.64 -4.77
N GLU A 81 -6.78 -7.63 -5.25
CA GLU A 81 -7.00 -9.04 -4.89
C GLU A 81 -6.83 -9.26 -3.37
N THR A 82 -5.85 -8.63 -2.76
CA THR A 82 -5.60 -8.73 -1.31
C THR A 82 -6.74 -8.11 -0.51
N LEU A 83 -7.14 -6.88 -0.83
CA LEU A 83 -8.23 -6.19 -0.13
C LEU A 83 -9.57 -6.87 -0.34
N LYS A 84 -9.84 -7.34 -1.56
CA LYS A 84 -11.02 -8.13 -1.88
C LYS A 84 -11.12 -9.38 -1.01
N GLY A 85 -10.01 -10.13 -0.92
CA GLY A 85 -9.95 -11.34 -0.09
C GLY A 85 -10.21 -11.08 1.40
N PHE A 86 -9.80 -9.92 1.93
CA PHE A 86 -10.00 -9.59 3.35
C PHE A 86 -11.37 -8.97 3.63
N LEU A 87 -11.93 -8.21 2.70
CA LEU A 87 -13.08 -7.33 2.93
C LEU A 87 -14.39 -7.87 2.38
N GLU A 88 -14.39 -8.57 1.24
CA GLU A 88 -15.65 -9.12 0.67
C GLU A 88 -16.36 -10.14 1.57
N PRO A 89 -15.65 -11.02 2.33
CA PRO A 89 -16.31 -11.89 3.32
C PRO A 89 -17.08 -11.13 4.40
N LEU A 90 -16.74 -9.85 4.60
CA LEU A 90 -17.41 -8.93 5.54
C LEU A 90 -18.49 -8.07 4.87
N GLY A 91 -18.82 -8.34 3.61
CA GLY A 91 -19.82 -7.58 2.85
C GLY A 91 -19.33 -6.26 2.25
N VAL A 92 -18.02 -5.98 2.34
CA VAL A 92 -17.42 -4.75 1.80
C VAL A 92 -17.07 -4.96 0.34
N LYS A 93 -17.75 -4.30 -0.58
CA LYS A 93 -17.47 -4.39 -2.00
C LYS A 93 -16.26 -3.55 -2.38
N VAL A 94 -15.29 -4.18 -3.05
CA VAL A 94 -14.04 -3.56 -3.53
C VAL A 94 -14.08 -3.44 -5.05
N ALA A 95 -13.68 -2.31 -5.60
CA ALA A 95 -13.58 -2.08 -7.03
C ALA A 95 -12.15 -1.80 -7.47
N LEU A 96 -11.78 -2.26 -8.67
CA LEU A 96 -10.54 -1.92 -9.36
C LEU A 96 -10.82 -0.88 -10.45
N LEU A 97 -9.98 0.17 -10.54
CA LEU A 97 -10.05 1.18 -11.59
C LEU A 97 -8.65 1.51 -12.12
N THR A 98 -8.33 0.99 -13.31
CA THR A 98 -7.03 1.18 -13.97
C THR A 98 -7.16 1.71 -15.40
N GLY A 99 -6.06 2.16 -15.98
CA GLY A 99 -6.02 2.73 -17.32
C GLY A 99 -6.34 1.71 -18.43
N SER A 100 -5.94 0.46 -18.26
CA SER A 100 -6.10 -0.64 -19.24
C SER A 100 -7.53 -1.18 -19.36
N MET A 101 -8.40 -0.90 -18.38
CA MET A 101 -9.80 -1.36 -18.42
C MET A 101 -10.57 -0.75 -19.60
N THR A 102 -11.53 -1.50 -20.12
CA THR A 102 -12.42 -1.02 -21.20
C THR A 102 -13.28 0.16 -20.73
N ALA A 103 -13.74 0.98 -21.65
CA ALA A 103 -14.62 2.13 -21.35
C ALA A 103 -15.90 1.69 -20.61
N LYS A 104 -16.48 0.55 -21.00
CA LYS A 104 -17.67 -0.03 -20.35
C LYS A 104 -17.39 -0.41 -18.90
N GLN A 105 -16.27 -1.08 -18.63
CA GLN A 105 -15.88 -1.46 -17.26
C GLN A 105 -15.62 -0.23 -16.40
N LYS A 106 -14.87 0.76 -16.91
CA LYS A 106 -14.62 2.02 -16.21
C LYS A 106 -15.92 2.75 -15.86
N LYS A 107 -16.87 2.79 -16.79
CA LYS A 107 -18.17 3.42 -16.57
C LYS A 107 -18.93 2.76 -15.42
N LEU A 108 -19.06 1.43 -15.44
CA LEU A 108 -19.73 0.69 -14.37
C LEU A 108 -19.09 0.90 -13.00
N VAL A 109 -17.74 0.86 -12.92
CA VAL A 109 -17.03 1.09 -11.67
C VAL A 109 -17.27 2.53 -11.17
N LYS A 110 -17.18 3.53 -12.06
CA LYS A 110 -17.40 4.94 -11.69
C LYS A 110 -18.82 5.20 -11.20
N GLU A 111 -19.82 4.61 -11.85
CA GLU A 111 -21.22 4.68 -11.41
C GLU A 111 -21.40 4.02 -10.03
N GLY A 112 -20.77 2.86 -9.78
CA GLY A 112 -20.83 2.18 -8.49
C GLY A 112 -20.10 2.93 -7.37
N LEU A 113 -19.04 3.70 -7.67
CA LEU A 113 -18.39 4.59 -6.71
C LEU A 113 -19.24 5.81 -6.39
N GLU A 114 -19.86 6.42 -7.40
CA GLU A 114 -20.69 7.61 -7.24
C GLU A 114 -21.99 7.31 -6.47
N ASN A 115 -22.60 6.14 -6.68
CA ASN A 115 -23.82 5.74 -5.97
C ASN A 115 -23.53 5.10 -4.59
N GLY A 116 -22.27 4.75 -4.29
CA GLY A 116 -21.84 4.14 -3.03
C GLY A 116 -21.98 2.62 -2.97
N GLU A 117 -22.16 1.95 -4.11
CA GLU A 117 -22.18 0.48 -4.18
C GLU A 117 -20.82 -0.12 -3.79
N TYR A 118 -19.73 0.50 -4.24
CA TYR A 118 -18.38 0.13 -3.84
C TYR A 118 -17.91 0.97 -2.67
N ALA A 119 -17.52 0.32 -1.60
CA ALA A 119 -17.00 0.96 -0.39
C ALA A 119 -15.49 1.24 -0.49
N VAL A 120 -14.76 0.44 -1.25
CA VAL A 120 -13.32 0.59 -1.44
C VAL A 120 -12.99 0.60 -2.93
N ALA A 121 -12.26 1.62 -3.37
CA ALA A 121 -11.69 1.70 -4.71
C ALA A 121 -10.19 1.46 -4.65
N VAL A 122 -9.66 0.60 -5.51
CA VAL A 122 -8.22 0.42 -5.73
C VAL A 122 -7.92 0.78 -7.17
N GLY A 123 -6.86 1.53 -7.40
CA GLY A 123 -6.52 1.88 -8.77
C GLY A 123 -5.23 2.69 -8.90
N THR A 124 -5.01 3.18 -10.10
CA THR A 124 -3.90 4.05 -10.45
C THR A 124 -4.37 5.50 -10.58
N HIS A 125 -3.69 6.31 -11.38
CA HIS A 125 -4.10 7.68 -11.70
C HIS A 125 -5.54 7.81 -12.25
N ALA A 126 -6.16 6.70 -12.67
CA ALA A 126 -7.56 6.72 -13.08
C ALA A 126 -8.52 7.16 -11.95
N LEU A 127 -8.13 6.95 -10.68
CA LEU A 127 -8.90 7.41 -9.51
C LEU A 127 -8.95 8.94 -9.39
N VAL A 128 -7.94 9.66 -9.88
CA VAL A 128 -7.86 11.14 -9.78
C VAL A 128 -8.52 11.86 -10.95
N GLN A 129 -8.94 11.14 -12.00
CA GLN A 129 -9.62 11.74 -13.14
C GLN A 129 -10.89 12.49 -12.69
N GLN A 130 -11.20 13.63 -13.34
CA GLN A 130 -12.38 14.43 -13.03
C GLN A 130 -13.70 13.65 -13.12
N THR A 131 -13.74 12.66 -14.01
CA THR A 131 -14.92 11.80 -14.21
C THR A 131 -15.11 10.73 -13.14
N THR A 132 -14.15 10.55 -12.23
CA THR A 132 -14.27 9.63 -11.10
C THR A 132 -14.78 10.38 -9.88
N LYS A 133 -15.97 10.02 -9.41
CA LYS A 133 -16.63 10.64 -8.25
C LYS A 133 -16.92 9.59 -7.19
N PHE A 134 -16.93 10.01 -5.95
CA PHE A 134 -17.27 9.19 -4.78
C PHE A 134 -18.51 9.77 -4.10
N LYS A 135 -19.35 8.91 -3.57
CA LYS A 135 -20.50 9.34 -2.77
C LYS A 135 -20.06 9.98 -1.46
N LYS A 136 -19.12 9.36 -0.74
CA LYS A 136 -18.61 9.84 0.55
C LYS A 136 -17.20 9.32 0.81
N LEU A 137 -16.21 9.88 0.13
CA LEU A 137 -14.80 9.51 0.33
C LEU A 137 -14.27 10.10 1.64
N ALA A 138 -13.87 9.25 2.59
CA ALA A 138 -13.34 9.66 3.89
C ALA A 138 -11.90 9.21 4.16
N LEU A 139 -11.37 8.25 3.41
CA LEU A 139 -10.00 7.76 3.56
C LEU A 139 -9.31 7.63 2.21
N VAL A 140 -8.13 8.23 2.11
CA VAL A 140 -7.24 8.12 0.96
C VAL A 140 -5.97 7.41 1.40
N ILE A 141 -5.65 6.29 0.73
CA ILE A 141 -4.48 5.47 0.97
C ILE A 141 -3.57 5.57 -0.24
N THR A 142 -2.30 5.85 -0.05
CA THR A 142 -1.30 5.85 -1.12
C THR A 142 -0.20 4.84 -0.82
N ASP A 143 0.08 3.97 -1.80
CA ASP A 143 1.24 3.08 -1.74
C ASP A 143 2.42 3.76 -2.42
N GLU A 144 3.41 4.15 -1.62
CA GLU A 144 4.55 4.89 -2.13
C GLU A 144 5.73 3.98 -2.45
N GLN A 145 5.87 3.73 -3.74
CA GLN A 145 7.16 3.43 -4.34
C GLN A 145 7.67 4.67 -5.09
N HIS A 146 8.00 5.76 -4.37
CA HIS A 146 8.74 6.97 -4.83
C HIS A 146 8.22 7.71 -6.08
N ARG A 147 6.99 7.48 -6.57
CA ARG A 147 6.54 7.99 -7.88
C ARG A 147 5.28 8.82 -7.90
N PHE A 148 4.59 9.01 -6.77
CA PHE A 148 3.44 9.91 -6.76
C PHE A 148 3.86 11.35 -6.47
N GLY A 149 3.61 12.24 -7.42
CA GLY A 149 3.74 13.68 -7.20
C GLY A 149 2.78 14.16 -6.10
N VAL A 150 3.16 15.23 -5.42
CA VAL A 150 2.30 15.92 -4.43
C VAL A 150 0.94 16.25 -5.02
N GLU A 151 0.89 16.63 -6.31
CA GLU A 151 -0.32 16.96 -7.05
C GLU A 151 -1.33 15.82 -7.17
N GLN A 152 -0.87 14.59 -7.41
CA GLN A 152 -1.76 13.43 -7.53
C GLN A 152 -2.40 13.05 -6.20
N ARG A 153 -1.65 13.13 -5.11
CA ARG A 153 -2.18 12.90 -3.75
C ARG A 153 -3.21 13.97 -3.37
N ALA A 154 -2.91 15.22 -3.68
CA ALA A 154 -3.82 16.33 -3.45
C ALA A 154 -5.10 16.20 -4.31
N ALA A 155 -4.96 15.79 -5.58
CA ALA A 155 -6.08 15.57 -6.48
C ALA A 155 -7.00 14.43 -6.01
N LEU A 156 -6.45 13.34 -5.44
CA LEU A 156 -7.28 12.29 -4.86
C LEU A 156 -7.96 12.76 -3.56
N ALA A 157 -7.23 13.46 -2.71
CA ALA A 157 -7.79 14.00 -1.47
C ALA A 157 -8.90 15.06 -1.72
N SER A 158 -8.82 15.83 -2.81
CA SER A 158 -9.85 16.82 -3.17
C SER A 158 -11.20 16.20 -3.57
N LYS A 159 -11.28 14.89 -3.77
CA LYS A 159 -12.53 14.18 -4.07
C LYS A 159 -13.39 13.89 -2.84
N GLY A 160 -12.87 14.12 -1.65
CA GLY A 160 -13.58 14.03 -0.39
C GLY A 160 -13.57 15.36 0.37
N GLU A 161 -14.47 15.50 1.33
CA GLU A 161 -14.47 16.64 2.25
C GLU A 161 -13.44 16.38 3.37
N ASN A 162 -12.21 16.84 3.13
CA ASN A 162 -11.11 16.74 4.10
C ASN A 162 -10.82 15.28 4.56
N PRO A 163 -10.55 14.35 3.63
CA PRO A 163 -10.42 12.94 3.97
C PRO A 163 -9.16 12.66 4.81
N HIS A 164 -9.23 11.60 5.60
CA HIS A 164 -8.07 11.03 6.27
C HIS A 164 -7.04 10.54 5.24
N LYS A 165 -5.75 10.63 5.57
CA LYS A 165 -4.64 10.25 4.69
C LYS A 165 -3.79 9.17 5.36
N LEU A 166 -3.61 8.07 4.66
CA LEU A 166 -2.74 6.97 5.05
C LEU A 166 -1.71 6.74 3.94
N VAL A 167 -0.45 6.84 4.29
CA VAL A 167 0.67 6.56 3.37
C VAL A 167 1.32 5.26 3.79
N MET A 168 1.56 4.35 2.85
CA MET A 168 2.31 3.12 3.08
C MET A 168 3.68 3.25 2.41
N SER A 169 4.77 2.91 3.12
CA SER A 169 6.11 2.93 2.55
C SER A 169 6.93 1.73 3.00
N ALA A 170 7.67 1.12 2.05
CA ALA A 170 8.64 0.06 2.35
C ALA A 170 10.01 0.63 2.73
N THR A 171 10.29 1.90 2.43
CA THR A 171 11.58 2.51 2.71
C THR A 171 11.57 3.25 4.05
N PRO A 172 12.63 3.08 4.87
CA PRO A 172 12.81 3.90 6.05
C PRO A 172 13.01 5.37 5.62
N ILE A 173 12.02 6.20 5.91
CA ILE A 173 12.11 7.64 5.67
C ILE A 173 12.51 8.30 6.99
N PRO A 174 13.65 9.02 7.06
CA PRO A 174 13.98 9.80 8.24
C PRO A 174 12.83 10.75 8.61
N ARG A 175 12.49 10.85 9.90
CA ARG A 175 11.35 11.65 10.36
C ARG A 175 11.39 13.09 9.85
N THR A 176 12.56 13.69 9.81
CA THR A 176 12.77 15.04 9.27
C THR A 176 12.40 15.14 7.79
N LEU A 177 12.80 14.16 6.98
CA LEU A 177 12.45 14.11 5.56
C LEU A 177 10.97 13.84 5.36
N ALA A 178 10.37 12.96 6.17
CA ALA A 178 8.94 12.69 6.13
C ALA A 178 8.13 13.96 6.44
N LEU A 179 8.52 14.74 7.45
CA LEU A 179 7.90 16.02 7.77
C LEU A 179 8.01 17.03 6.63
N MET A 180 9.15 17.07 5.91
CA MET A 180 9.34 17.97 4.77
C MET A 180 8.47 17.59 3.56
N ILE A 181 8.26 16.29 3.32
CA ILE A 181 7.52 15.79 2.14
C ILE A 181 6.01 15.74 2.41
N TYR A 182 5.60 15.34 3.61
CA TYR A 182 4.20 15.05 3.93
C TYR A 182 3.58 16.05 4.93
N GLY A 183 4.36 16.98 5.45
CA GLY A 183 3.95 17.87 6.52
C GLY A 183 3.92 17.16 7.87
N ASP A 184 3.08 17.64 8.77
CA ASP A 184 2.91 17.03 10.09
C ASP A 184 2.18 15.68 9.94
N LEU A 185 2.91 14.58 10.19
CA LEU A 185 2.35 13.24 10.11
C LEU A 185 2.82 12.36 11.27
N ASP A 186 1.94 11.47 11.68
CA ASP A 186 2.22 10.40 12.62
C ASP A 186 2.80 9.18 11.91
N ILE A 187 3.65 8.41 12.60
CA ILE A 187 4.34 7.25 12.01
C ILE A 187 4.06 6.01 12.85
N SER A 188 3.59 4.96 12.18
CA SER A 188 3.53 3.59 12.72
C SER A 188 4.54 2.71 11.98
N VAL A 189 5.39 1.99 12.71
CA VAL A 189 6.44 1.14 12.14
C VAL A 189 6.10 -0.33 12.38
N LEU A 190 6.01 -1.10 11.31
CA LEU A 190 5.83 -2.55 11.35
C LEU A 190 7.21 -3.21 11.46
N LYS A 191 7.57 -3.63 12.66
CA LYS A 191 8.91 -4.18 12.99
C LYS A 191 9.01 -5.68 12.78
N GLU A 192 7.88 -6.38 12.91
CA GLU A 192 7.86 -7.83 12.82
C GLU A 192 7.72 -8.26 11.36
N LEU A 193 8.48 -9.28 11.00
CA LEU A 193 8.33 -9.97 9.72
C LEU A 193 7.32 -11.11 9.87
N PRO A 194 6.55 -11.43 8.82
CA PRO A 194 5.64 -12.57 8.85
C PRO A 194 6.38 -13.86 9.26
N LYS A 195 5.72 -14.71 10.06
CA LYS A 195 6.28 -15.99 10.46
C LYS A 195 6.65 -16.82 9.23
N GLY A 196 7.89 -17.32 9.17
CA GLY A 196 8.40 -18.16 8.08
C GLY A 196 9.37 -17.46 7.13
N ARG A 197 9.58 -16.14 7.21
CA ARG A 197 10.63 -15.47 6.44
C ARG A 197 11.99 -15.81 7.06
N GLN A 198 12.86 -16.45 6.27
CA GLN A 198 14.24 -16.71 6.69
C GLN A 198 15.05 -15.41 6.70
N PRO A 199 15.98 -15.23 7.65
CA PRO A 199 16.89 -14.11 7.64
C PRO A 199 17.69 -14.06 6.34
N VAL A 200 17.84 -12.85 5.78
CA VAL A 200 18.69 -12.64 4.61
C VAL A 200 20.12 -12.47 5.09
N GLU A 201 21.00 -13.34 4.59
CA GLU A 201 22.44 -13.20 4.83
C GLU A 201 23.07 -12.30 3.78
N THR A 202 23.73 -11.23 4.20
CA THR A 202 24.38 -10.26 3.32
C THR A 202 25.87 -10.31 3.50
N TYR A 203 26.59 -10.49 2.41
CA TYR A 203 28.07 -10.52 2.40
C TYR A 203 28.61 -9.41 1.53
N ALA A 204 29.44 -8.53 2.10
CA ALA A 204 30.22 -7.57 1.34
C ALA A 204 31.55 -8.22 0.90
N VAL A 205 31.76 -8.34 -0.39
CA VAL A 205 32.97 -8.96 -0.95
C VAL A 205 33.79 -7.97 -1.78
N THR A 206 35.10 -8.07 -1.69
CA THR A 206 36.03 -7.29 -2.53
C THR A 206 36.16 -7.94 -3.90
N GLY A 207 36.71 -7.19 -4.88
CA GLY A 207 36.94 -7.69 -6.25
C GLY A 207 37.74 -9.00 -6.33
N LYS A 208 38.62 -9.27 -5.36
CA LYS A 208 39.42 -10.52 -5.26
C LYS A 208 38.53 -11.76 -5.00
N LEU A 209 37.35 -11.59 -4.42
CA LEU A 209 36.42 -12.67 -4.11
C LEU A 209 35.26 -12.74 -5.11
N ARG A 210 35.29 -11.94 -6.18
CA ARG A 210 34.22 -11.86 -7.16
C ARG A 210 33.92 -13.22 -7.81
N GLU A 211 34.95 -13.91 -8.25
CA GLU A 211 34.80 -15.21 -8.89
C GLU A 211 34.19 -16.26 -7.94
N ARG A 212 34.64 -16.24 -6.66
CA ARG A 212 34.08 -17.10 -5.62
C ARG A 212 32.61 -16.79 -5.35
N ALA A 213 32.22 -15.52 -5.37
CA ALA A 213 30.83 -15.11 -5.21
C ALA A 213 29.95 -15.59 -6.38
N PHE A 214 30.43 -15.50 -7.63
CA PHE A 214 29.71 -16.04 -8.79
C PHE A 214 29.59 -17.56 -8.74
N ASN A 215 30.63 -18.27 -8.34
CA ASN A 215 30.57 -19.72 -8.18
C ASN A 215 29.58 -20.15 -7.09
N TYR A 216 29.48 -19.36 -6.01
CA TYR A 216 28.47 -19.57 -4.97
C TYR A 216 27.05 -19.41 -5.50
N VAL A 217 26.79 -18.35 -6.26
CA VAL A 217 25.48 -18.13 -6.92
C VAL A 217 25.18 -19.25 -7.89
N LYS A 218 26.16 -19.66 -8.73
CA LYS A 218 26.00 -20.75 -9.69
C LYS A 218 25.55 -22.06 -9.03
N LYS A 219 26.12 -22.40 -7.87
CA LYS A 219 25.70 -23.59 -7.10
C LYS A 219 24.21 -23.59 -6.80
N TYR A 220 23.64 -22.43 -6.40
CA TYR A 220 22.22 -22.34 -6.10
C TYR A 220 21.35 -22.31 -7.36
N LEU A 221 21.85 -21.78 -8.48
CA LEU A 221 21.18 -21.88 -9.78
C LEU A 221 21.09 -23.35 -10.24
N ASP A 222 22.15 -24.12 -10.05
CA ASP A 222 22.17 -25.55 -10.39
C ASP A 222 21.19 -26.37 -9.50
N GLU A 223 20.86 -25.86 -8.29
CA GLU A 223 19.83 -26.42 -7.40
C GLU A 223 18.39 -25.95 -7.79
N GLY A 224 18.22 -25.22 -8.91
CA GLY A 224 16.91 -24.72 -9.39
C GLY A 224 16.43 -23.43 -8.72
N ARG A 225 17.29 -22.70 -7.98
CA ARG A 225 16.97 -21.39 -7.41
C ARG A 225 17.18 -20.28 -8.44
N GLN A 226 16.61 -19.11 -8.17
CA GLN A 226 16.77 -17.93 -9.02
C GLN A 226 17.79 -16.96 -8.42
N GLY A 227 18.54 -16.27 -9.27
CA GLY A 227 19.51 -15.24 -8.88
C GLY A 227 19.30 -13.96 -9.70
N TYR A 228 19.49 -12.80 -9.09
CA TYR A 228 19.40 -11.49 -9.73
C TYR A 228 20.75 -10.76 -9.57
N ILE A 229 21.24 -10.16 -10.66
CA ILE A 229 22.40 -9.28 -10.65
C ILE A 229 21.91 -7.85 -10.88
N ALA A 230 22.04 -7.00 -9.85
CA ALA A 230 21.71 -5.59 -9.93
C ALA A 230 22.98 -4.76 -9.98
N VAL A 231 23.07 -3.82 -10.92
CA VAL A 231 24.19 -2.87 -11.05
C VAL A 231 23.65 -1.46 -11.04
N SER A 232 24.36 -0.55 -10.34
CA SER A 232 24.08 0.88 -10.45
C SER A 232 24.69 1.43 -11.74
N TYR A 233 23.92 2.21 -12.48
CA TYR A 233 24.24 2.73 -13.83
C TYR A 233 25.27 3.88 -13.82
N THR A 234 26.07 4.06 -12.79
CA THR A 234 26.90 5.26 -12.60
C THR A 234 28.15 5.35 -13.48
N HIS A 235 28.56 4.32 -14.20
CA HIS A 235 29.71 4.38 -15.14
C HIS A 235 29.56 3.32 -16.24
N LEU A 236 28.79 3.60 -17.26
CA LEU A 236 29.02 3.04 -18.60
C LEU A 236 29.58 4.17 -19.48
N THR A 237 30.88 4.39 -19.43
CA THR A 237 31.59 4.90 -20.56
C THR A 237 31.63 3.79 -21.58
N LEU A 238 30.85 3.92 -22.65
CA LEU A 238 31.02 3.09 -23.85
C LEU A 238 32.44 3.32 -24.35
N PRO A 239 33.22 2.28 -24.63
CA PRO A 239 34.51 2.46 -25.33
C PRO A 239 34.18 2.98 -26.72
N THR A 240 34.80 4.13 -27.07
CA THR A 240 34.85 4.69 -28.42
C THR A 240 35.59 3.75 -29.34
#